data_a7ffecb009d1fef4b03f21e5c7937146
#
_entry.id   a7ffecb009d1fef4b03f21e5c7937146
#
_cell.length_a   1.000
_cell.length_b   1.000
_cell.length_c   1.000
_cell.angle_alpha   90.00
_cell.angle_beta   90.00
_cell.angle_gamma   90.00
#
_symmetry.space_group_name_H-M   'P 1'
#
loop_
_entity.id
_entity.type
_entity.pdbx_description
1 polymer ?
#
loop_
_entity_poly.entity_id
_entity_poly.type
_entity_poly.pdbx_seq_one_letter_code
_entity_poly.pdbx_strand_id
1 'polypeptide(L)'
;YLSEEPILGQVETYICARPDECSHVLANLKSMVVKAVDGSGGYGMLFGPRASRAEIDEFADKLRDEPEGYIAQPVVELSTCPTWVEGEAAPRRVDLRPFVLTGKKSWVLPGGLTRVALRAGSYVVNSSQGGGSKDTWVLEGRRS
;
A
#
# COMPACT_ATOMS: atom_id res chain seq x y z
N TYR A 1 -1.83 21.32 8.21
CA TYR A 1 -3.10 22.06 8.05
C TYR A 1 -3.95 22.03 9.34
N LEU A 2 -4.02 20.87 10.01
CA LEU A 2 -4.88 20.71 11.20
C LEU A 2 -4.12 20.91 12.50
N SER A 3 -2.79 20.89 12.49
CA SER A 3 -1.93 20.90 13.68
C SER A 3 -2.30 19.81 14.70
N GLU A 4 -2.69 18.66 14.19
CA GLU A 4 -3.11 17.49 14.95
C GLU A 4 -2.25 16.28 14.57
N GLU A 5 -1.93 15.43 15.54
CA GLU A 5 -1.27 14.16 15.27
C GLU A 5 -2.29 13.12 14.84
N PRO A 6 -2.03 12.34 13.77
CA PRO A 6 -2.95 11.30 13.33
C PRO A 6 -3.03 10.16 14.37
N ILE A 7 -4.25 9.69 14.63
CA ILE A 7 -4.50 8.54 15.54
C ILE A 7 -3.87 7.25 14.99
N LEU A 8 -3.91 7.06 13.68
CA LEU A 8 -3.26 5.93 12.99
C LEU A 8 -1.94 6.39 12.41
N GLY A 9 -0.90 5.59 12.60
CA GLY A 9 0.40 5.82 11.99
C GLY A 9 0.30 5.86 10.46
N GLN A 10 1.09 6.73 9.85
CA GLN A 10 1.23 6.81 8.39
C GLN A 10 2.43 5.98 7.94
N VAL A 11 2.35 5.43 6.74
CA VAL A 11 3.52 4.83 6.09
C VAL A 11 4.48 5.96 5.74
N GLU A 12 5.75 5.80 6.12
CA GLU A 12 6.80 6.75 5.73
C GLU A 12 6.78 6.93 4.22
N THR A 13 6.76 8.18 3.77
CA THR A 13 6.61 8.50 2.34
C THR A 13 7.64 9.54 1.96
N TYR A 14 8.50 9.17 1.03
CA TYR A 14 9.54 10.03 0.46
C TYR A 14 8.99 10.72 -0.79
N ILE A 15 9.13 12.03 -0.84
CA ILE A 15 8.72 12.86 -1.98
C ILE A 15 9.94 13.07 -2.87
N CYS A 16 10.00 12.39 -4.01
CA CYS A 16 11.19 12.40 -4.86
C CYS A 16 11.50 13.80 -5.47
N ALA A 17 10.55 14.71 -5.50
CA ALA A 17 10.79 16.12 -5.83
C ALA A 17 11.77 16.82 -4.87
N ARG A 18 12.05 16.26 -3.69
CA ARG A 18 13.00 16.77 -2.73
C ARG A 18 14.35 16.08 -2.92
N PRO A 19 15.44 16.82 -3.20
CA PRO A 19 16.72 16.21 -3.58
C PRO A 19 17.30 15.19 -2.59
N ASP A 20 17.17 15.50 -1.28
CA ASP A 20 17.68 14.61 -0.22
C ASP A 20 16.87 13.32 -0.15
N GLU A 21 15.52 13.43 -0.22
CA GLU A 21 14.63 12.28 -0.22
C GLU A 21 14.81 11.43 -1.49
N CYS A 22 14.95 12.06 -2.66
CA CYS A 22 15.23 11.37 -3.92
C CYS A 22 16.56 10.60 -3.86
N SER A 23 17.60 11.22 -3.33
CA SER A 23 18.91 10.58 -3.14
C SER A 23 18.83 9.35 -2.24
N HIS A 24 18.04 9.45 -1.13
CA HIS A 24 17.78 8.33 -0.25
C HIS A 24 17.04 7.19 -0.98
N VAL A 25 16.02 7.52 -1.77
CA VAL A 25 15.23 6.53 -2.55
C VAL A 25 16.12 5.84 -3.57
N LEU A 26 16.92 6.58 -4.34
CA LEU A 26 17.84 6.03 -5.33
C LEU A 26 18.84 5.03 -4.72
N ALA A 27 19.33 5.32 -3.53
CA ALA A 27 20.24 4.42 -2.81
C ALA A 27 19.57 3.15 -2.29
N ASN A 28 18.23 3.16 -2.12
CA ASN A 28 17.48 2.10 -1.46
C ASN A 28 16.38 1.47 -2.33
N LEU A 29 16.37 1.66 -3.64
CA LEU A 29 15.31 1.21 -4.57
C LEU A 29 14.91 -0.26 -4.38
N LYS A 30 15.86 -1.14 -4.07
CA LYS A 30 15.61 -2.58 -3.85
C LYS A 30 14.69 -2.88 -2.65
N SER A 31 14.56 -1.96 -1.71
CA SER A 31 13.72 -2.11 -0.52
C SER A 31 12.48 -1.20 -0.54
N MET A 32 12.28 -0.47 -1.63
CA MET A 32 11.22 0.52 -1.76
C MET A 32 10.10 0.07 -2.72
N VAL A 33 8.94 0.69 -2.52
CA VAL A 33 7.86 0.72 -3.51
C VAL A 33 7.81 2.14 -4.06
N VAL A 34 8.12 2.31 -5.35
CA VAL A 34 8.05 3.62 -6.01
C VAL A 34 6.75 3.72 -6.81
N LYS A 35 6.07 4.83 -6.70
CA LYS A 35 4.75 5.05 -7.31
C LYS A 35 4.72 6.39 -8.05
N ALA A 36 4.12 6.42 -9.22
CA ALA A 36 3.79 7.68 -9.88
C ALA A 36 2.70 8.42 -9.07
N VAL A 37 2.80 9.75 -8.98
CA VAL A 37 1.83 10.58 -8.23
C VAL A 37 0.47 10.65 -8.91
N ASP A 38 0.41 10.49 -10.21
CA ASP A 38 -0.80 10.45 -11.04
C ASP A 38 -1.25 9.02 -11.37
N GLY A 39 -0.50 7.99 -10.91
CA GLY A 39 -0.76 6.60 -11.17
C GLY A 39 -1.91 6.01 -10.34
N SER A 40 -2.59 5.01 -10.87
CA SER A 40 -3.65 4.27 -10.18
C SER A 40 -3.59 2.77 -10.46
N GLY A 41 -4.22 1.97 -9.59
CA GLY A 41 -4.36 0.52 -9.80
C GLY A 41 -3.09 -0.30 -9.70
N GLY A 42 -1.96 0.30 -9.31
CA GLY A 42 -0.65 -0.37 -9.22
C GLY A 42 0.07 -0.51 -10.57
N TYR A 43 -0.38 0.19 -11.60
CA TYR A 43 0.33 0.29 -12.86
C TYR A 43 1.45 1.33 -12.77
N GLY A 44 2.57 1.07 -13.46
CA GLY A 44 3.70 2.00 -13.49
C GLY A 44 4.42 2.17 -12.15
N MET A 45 4.30 1.21 -11.24
CA MET A 45 5.02 1.21 -9.98
C MET A 45 6.19 0.22 -9.99
N LEU A 46 7.25 0.55 -9.27
CA LEU A 46 8.33 -0.37 -8.95
C LEU A 46 8.07 -1.04 -7.60
N PHE A 47 8.12 -2.37 -7.57
CA PHE A 47 8.21 -3.13 -6.32
C PHE A 47 9.65 -3.67 -6.18
N GLY A 48 10.52 -2.88 -5.57
CA GLY A 48 11.97 -3.10 -5.51
C GLY A 48 12.42 -4.50 -5.11
N PRO A 49 11.80 -5.15 -4.07
CA PRO A 49 12.22 -6.50 -3.65
C PRO A 49 12.06 -7.60 -4.71
N ARG A 50 11.25 -7.37 -5.74
CA ARG A 50 11.01 -8.35 -6.81
C ARG A 50 11.47 -7.86 -8.18
N ALA A 51 11.96 -6.64 -8.24
CA ALA A 51 12.40 -6.05 -9.48
C ALA A 51 13.75 -6.66 -9.93
N SER A 52 13.86 -6.89 -11.20
CA SER A 52 15.13 -7.21 -11.84
C SER A 52 16.10 -6.04 -11.77
N ARG A 53 17.36 -6.30 -12.02
CA ARG A 53 18.38 -5.25 -12.09
C ARG A 53 18.03 -4.20 -13.16
N ALA A 54 17.55 -4.65 -14.31
CA ALA A 54 17.18 -3.76 -15.42
C ALA A 54 16.01 -2.82 -15.04
N GLU A 55 14.98 -3.34 -14.34
CA GLU A 55 13.86 -2.53 -13.85
C GLU A 55 14.31 -1.51 -12.80
N ILE A 56 15.22 -1.89 -11.90
CA ILE A 56 15.80 -0.96 -10.92
C ILE A 56 16.57 0.17 -11.63
N ASP A 57 17.39 -0.17 -12.60
CA ASP A 57 18.21 0.81 -13.34
C ASP A 57 17.29 1.74 -14.17
N GLU A 58 16.26 1.21 -14.85
CA GLU A 58 15.24 2.01 -15.56
C GLU A 58 14.49 2.99 -14.64
N PHE A 59 14.06 2.53 -13.47
CA PHE A 59 13.39 3.41 -12.52
C PHE A 59 14.33 4.44 -11.89
N ALA A 60 15.58 4.09 -11.69
CA ALA A 60 16.58 5.06 -11.25
C ALA A 60 16.77 6.20 -12.26
N ASP A 61 16.73 5.89 -13.55
CA ASP A 61 16.81 6.92 -14.59
C ASP A 61 15.55 7.79 -14.62
N LYS A 62 14.35 7.18 -14.55
CA LYS A 62 13.07 7.93 -14.44
C LYS A 62 13.04 8.89 -13.26
N LEU A 63 13.55 8.44 -12.09
CA LEU A 63 13.61 9.28 -10.90
C LEU A 63 14.60 10.44 -11.01
N ARG A 64 15.66 10.29 -11.82
CA ARG A 64 16.62 11.37 -12.10
C ARG A 64 16.04 12.39 -13.08
N ASP A 65 15.30 11.91 -14.08
CA ASP A 65 14.75 12.73 -15.16
C ASP A 65 13.51 13.51 -14.70
N GLU A 66 12.60 12.87 -13.96
CA GLU A 66 11.32 13.44 -13.54
C GLU A 66 11.01 13.16 -12.07
N PRO A 67 11.83 13.62 -11.11
CA PRO A 67 11.64 13.27 -9.70
C PRO A 67 10.31 13.74 -9.10
N GLU A 68 9.73 14.84 -9.59
CA GLU A 68 8.43 15.36 -9.15
C GLU A 68 7.25 14.43 -9.47
N GLY A 69 7.41 13.55 -10.45
CA GLY A 69 6.40 12.57 -10.83
C GLY A 69 6.27 11.38 -9.88
N TYR A 70 7.12 11.28 -8.83
CA TYR A 70 7.19 10.06 -8.03
C TYR A 70 7.25 10.30 -6.53
N ILE A 71 6.68 9.32 -5.81
CA ILE A 71 6.88 9.11 -4.38
C ILE A 71 7.40 7.70 -4.13
N ALA A 72 8.08 7.50 -3.01
CA ALA A 72 8.52 6.17 -2.60
C ALA A 72 8.14 5.87 -1.15
N GLN A 73 7.92 4.61 -0.86
CA GLN A 73 7.60 4.12 0.48
C GLN A 73 8.40 2.86 0.76
N PRO A 74 8.85 2.61 2.01
CA PRO A 74 9.36 1.31 2.38
C PRO A 74 8.27 0.25 2.20
N VAL A 75 8.69 -0.99 1.96
CA VAL A 75 7.74 -2.10 1.85
C VAL A 75 7.09 -2.35 3.19
N VAL A 76 5.76 -2.34 3.21
CA VAL A 76 4.96 -2.69 4.38
C VAL A 76 4.53 -4.15 4.28
N GLU A 77 4.87 -4.93 5.29
CA GLU A 77 4.34 -6.29 5.40
C GLU A 77 2.87 -6.24 5.83
N LEU A 78 2.00 -6.58 4.88
CA LEU A 78 0.57 -6.63 5.14
C LEU A 78 0.23 -7.78 6.08
N SER A 79 -0.76 -7.57 6.93
CA SER A 79 -1.34 -8.63 7.77
C SER A 79 -1.85 -9.77 6.90
N THR A 80 -1.82 -10.98 7.45
CA THR A 80 -2.37 -12.17 6.79
C THR A 80 -3.61 -12.67 7.53
N CYS A 81 -4.51 -13.29 6.76
CA CYS A 81 -5.72 -13.91 7.28
C CYS A 81 -5.92 -15.27 6.61
N PRO A 82 -6.37 -16.31 7.34
CA PRO A 82 -6.77 -17.57 6.74
C PRO A 82 -7.81 -17.35 5.65
N THR A 83 -7.53 -17.86 4.48
CA THR A 83 -8.38 -17.69 3.29
C THR A 83 -8.54 -19.02 2.59
N TRP A 84 -9.78 -19.38 2.27
CA TRP A 84 -10.05 -20.62 1.52
C TRP A 84 -9.69 -20.41 0.05
N VAL A 85 -8.69 -21.10 -0.43
CA VAL A 85 -8.16 -21.00 -1.80
C VAL A 85 -7.76 -22.39 -2.28
N GLU A 86 -8.16 -22.77 -3.48
CA GLU A 86 -7.76 -24.03 -4.12
C GLU A 86 -8.05 -25.29 -3.27
N GLY A 87 -9.13 -25.23 -2.48
CA GLY A 87 -9.57 -26.38 -1.66
C GLY A 87 -8.93 -26.48 -0.27
N GLU A 88 -8.14 -25.50 0.14
CA GLU A 88 -7.51 -25.46 1.46
C GLU A 88 -7.54 -24.05 2.10
N ALA A 89 -7.36 -24.02 3.41
CA ALA A 89 -7.18 -22.76 4.15
C ALA A 89 -5.69 -22.39 4.17
N ALA A 90 -5.36 -21.28 3.52
CA ALA A 90 -3.99 -20.79 3.45
C ALA A 90 -3.90 -19.31 3.85
N PRO A 91 -2.78 -18.85 4.44
CA PRO A 91 -2.61 -17.45 4.78
C PRO A 91 -2.50 -16.61 3.50
N ARG A 92 -3.27 -15.52 3.45
CA ARG A 92 -3.21 -14.54 2.37
C ARG A 92 -3.16 -13.13 2.94
N ARG A 93 -2.39 -12.26 2.30
CA ARG A 93 -2.30 -10.84 2.69
C ARG A 93 -3.62 -10.14 2.49
N VAL A 94 -3.94 -9.28 3.45
CA VAL A 94 -5.19 -8.50 3.46
C VAL A 94 -4.90 -7.03 3.74
N ASP A 95 -5.78 -6.17 3.27
CA ASP A 95 -5.89 -4.78 3.73
C ASP A 95 -7.34 -4.43 4.02
N LEU A 96 -7.55 -3.45 4.91
CA LEU A 96 -8.87 -2.92 5.27
C LEU A 96 -9.05 -1.53 4.66
N ARG A 97 -10.20 -1.33 4.01
CA ARG A 97 -10.69 -0.02 3.61
C ARG A 97 -11.91 0.34 4.47
N PRO A 98 -11.74 1.19 5.49
CA PRO A 98 -12.86 1.73 6.23
C PRO A 98 -13.59 2.78 5.38
N PHE A 99 -14.88 2.96 5.64
CA PHE A 99 -15.68 4.03 5.03
C PHE A 99 -15.94 5.11 6.06
N VAL A 100 -15.52 6.33 5.75
CA VAL A 100 -15.68 7.50 6.61
C VAL A 100 -16.51 8.56 5.88
N LEU A 101 -17.59 8.99 6.53
CA LEU A 101 -18.39 10.12 6.07
C LEU A 101 -18.03 11.33 6.91
N THR A 102 -17.62 12.41 6.27
CA THR A 102 -17.25 13.66 6.95
C THR A 102 -18.21 14.77 6.57
N GLY A 103 -18.85 15.36 7.58
CA GLY A 103 -19.70 16.54 7.49
C GLY A 103 -19.43 17.47 8.67
N LYS A 104 -20.47 17.93 9.36
CA LYS A 104 -20.29 18.65 10.65
C LYS A 104 -19.68 17.75 11.74
N LYS A 105 -19.84 16.44 11.60
CA LYS A 105 -19.19 15.41 12.41
C LYS A 105 -18.74 14.30 11.47
N SER A 106 -17.61 13.69 11.78
CA SER A 106 -17.16 12.48 11.09
C SER A 106 -17.85 11.25 11.66
N TRP A 107 -18.25 10.34 10.79
CA TRP A 107 -18.84 9.05 11.14
C TRP A 107 -18.12 7.93 10.38
N VAL A 108 -17.76 6.89 11.09
CA VAL A 108 -17.13 5.71 10.52
C VAL A 108 -18.16 4.59 10.46
N LEU A 109 -18.38 4.02 9.28
CA LEU A 109 -19.23 2.85 9.11
C LEU A 109 -18.70 1.69 9.97
N PRO A 110 -19.54 1.03 10.79
CA PRO A 110 -19.12 -0.17 11.54
C PRO A 110 -19.00 -1.37 10.59
N GLY A 111 -17.98 -1.34 9.74
CA GLY A 111 -17.70 -2.29 8.69
C GLY A 111 -16.65 -1.73 7.74
N GLY A 112 -16.38 -2.44 6.66
CA GLY A 112 -15.40 -2.01 5.67
C GLY A 112 -15.25 -3.00 4.53
N LEU A 113 -14.42 -2.68 3.57
CA LEU A 113 -14.00 -3.60 2.53
C LEU A 113 -12.64 -4.18 2.92
N THR A 114 -12.59 -5.47 3.22
CA THR A 114 -11.33 -6.20 3.34
C THR A 114 -10.96 -6.79 1.99
N ARG A 115 -9.84 -6.33 1.41
CA ARG A 115 -9.30 -6.91 0.18
C ARG A 115 -8.31 -8.02 0.53
N VAL A 116 -8.20 -9.02 -0.32
CA VAL A 116 -7.31 -10.17 -0.11
C VAL A 116 -6.53 -10.51 -1.37
N ALA A 117 -5.23 -10.76 -1.22
CA ALA A 117 -4.38 -11.25 -2.28
C ALA A 117 -4.58 -12.76 -2.44
N LEU A 118 -5.38 -13.22 -3.41
CA LEU A 118 -5.67 -14.65 -3.59
C LEU A 118 -4.42 -15.43 -4.02
N ARG A 119 -3.54 -14.81 -4.79
CA ARG A 119 -2.29 -15.42 -5.24
C ARG A 119 -1.28 -15.52 -4.10
N ALA A 120 -0.73 -16.71 -3.90
CA ALA A 120 0.29 -16.95 -2.86
C ALA A 120 1.48 -15.99 -3.00
N GLY A 121 1.91 -15.43 -1.88
CA GLY A 121 3.04 -14.50 -1.82
C GLY A 121 2.81 -13.12 -2.44
N SER A 122 1.65 -12.84 -3.05
CA SER A 122 1.36 -11.53 -3.63
C SER A 122 1.24 -10.44 -2.55
N TYR A 123 1.74 -9.25 -2.85
CA TYR A 123 1.48 -8.00 -2.10
C TYR A 123 0.33 -7.20 -2.70
N VAL A 124 -0.13 -7.57 -3.90
CA VAL A 124 -1.20 -6.86 -4.59
C VAL A 124 -2.54 -7.47 -4.19
N VAL A 125 -3.36 -6.68 -3.52
CA VAL A 125 -4.71 -7.03 -3.05
C VAL A 125 -5.82 -6.49 -3.96
N ASN A 126 -5.47 -5.75 -5.02
CA ASN A 126 -6.43 -5.15 -5.94
C ASN A 126 -7.19 -6.22 -6.73
N SER A 127 -8.51 -6.06 -6.80
CA SER A 127 -9.39 -6.95 -7.59
C SER A 127 -9.03 -6.92 -9.08
N SER A 128 -8.62 -5.77 -9.63
CA SER A 128 -8.16 -5.64 -11.02
C SER A 128 -6.91 -6.46 -11.36
N GLN A 129 -6.18 -6.93 -10.35
CA GLN A 129 -4.99 -7.77 -10.50
C GLN A 129 -5.15 -9.15 -9.86
N GLY A 130 -6.37 -9.68 -9.81
CA GLY A 130 -6.68 -11.02 -9.30
C GLY A 130 -6.79 -11.09 -7.77
N GLY A 131 -7.00 -9.96 -7.10
CA GLY A 131 -7.39 -9.93 -5.69
C GLY A 131 -8.89 -10.24 -5.51
N GLY A 132 -9.25 -10.63 -4.28
CA GLY A 132 -10.63 -10.85 -3.87
C GLY A 132 -11.03 -9.94 -2.72
N SER A 133 -12.21 -10.17 -2.18
CA SER A 133 -12.72 -9.50 -0.98
C SER A 133 -13.14 -10.51 0.07
N LYS A 134 -13.16 -10.07 1.32
CA LYS A 134 -13.67 -10.80 2.49
C LYS A 134 -14.63 -9.89 3.25
N ASP A 135 -15.60 -10.50 3.93
CA ASP A 135 -16.45 -9.78 4.87
C ASP A 135 -15.62 -9.19 6.00
N THR A 136 -16.00 -7.99 6.42
CA THR A 136 -15.40 -7.29 7.55
C THR A 136 -16.38 -7.26 8.69
N TRP A 137 -16.04 -7.92 9.79
CA TRP A 137 -16.86 -7.93 11.01
C TRP A 137 -16.22 -7.03 12.05
N VAL A 138 -17.00 -6.08 12.55
CA VAL A 138 -16.61 -5.22 13.65
C VAL A 138 -17.21 -5.79 14.93
N LEU A 139 -16.36 -6.24 15.82
CA LEU A 139 -16.77 -6.79 17.10
C LEU A 139 -17.02 -5.66 18.10
N GLU A 140 -18.09 -5.76 18.90
CA GLU A 140 -18.28 -4.87 20.04
C GLU A 140 -17.12 -5.08 21.03
N GLY A 141 -16.41 -4.00 21.34
CA GLY A 141 -15.40 -4.01 22.39
C GLY A 141 -16.06 -4.37 23.74
N ARG A 142 -15.49 -5.31 24.49
CA ARG A 142 -15.89 -5.48 25.89
C ARG A 142 -15.63 -4.14 26.58
N ARG A 143 -16.69 -3.51 27.11
CA ARG A 143 -16.53 -2.39 28.03
C ARG A 143 -15.82 -2.96 29.28
N SER A 144 -14.55 -2.65 29.43
CA SER A 144 -13.80 -2.88 30.67
C SER A 144 -14.20 -1.87 31.72
#